data_41417a6269b23a172355d2cb04604937
#
_entry.id   41417a6269b23a172355d2cb04604937
#
_cell.length_a   1.000
_cell.length_b   1.000
_cell.length_c   1.000
_cell.angle_alpha   90.00
_cell.angle_beta   90.00
_cell.angle_gamma   90.00
#
_symmetry.space_group_name_H-M   'P 1'
#
loop_
_entity.id
_entity.type
_entity.pdbx_description
1 polymer ?
#
loop_
_entity_poly.entity_id
_entity_poly.type
_entity_poly.pdbx_seq_one_letter_code
_entity_poly.pdbx_strand_id
1 'polypeptide(L)'
;MEEIDGKVDKKLYGAVEEIFLKNYLTINKREIQPMIQDILSDEHILITDKEYTWRDAIKFVAAPLYEDGIVTKHYSEAMIKSVEQYGPYIIIGPHLALAHARPEDGANQLGLSLAIFEKPVQFGEEENEQVQVIFCLTAVDSFSHLNIMKSLVNLIRANDKIEQLCTAKDVQSVKTILFHSKEDS
;
A
#
# COMPACT_ATOMS: atom_id res chain seq x y z
N MET A 1 22.75 -19.87 -28.51
CA MET A 1 22.61 -18.77 -27.56
C MET A 1 21.12 -18.49 -27.50
N GLU A 2 20.41 -19.19 -26.58
CA GLU A 2 18.96 -19.10 -26.45
C GLU A 2 18.61 -17.82 -25.70
N GLU A 3 17.78 -16.99 -26.33
CA GLU A 3 17.12 -15.86 -25.68
C GLU A 3 16.26 -16.41 -24.53
N ILE A 4 16.63 -16.09 -23.30
CA ILE A 4 15.77 -16.31 -22.13
C ILE A 4 14.65 -15.28 -22.25
N ASP A 5 13.50 -15.73 -22.73
CA ASP A 5 12.26 -14.98 -22.86
C ASP A 5 11.86 -14.43 -21.50
N GLY A 6 11.92 -13.10 -21.35
CA GLY A 6 11.69 -12.36 -20.10
C GLY A 6 10.23 -12.33 -19.63
N LYS A 7 9.46 -13.37 -19.88
CA LYS A 7 8.19 -13.62 -19.19
C LYS A 7 8.48 -14.16 -17.78
N VAL A 8 8.78 -13.24 -16.86
CA VAL A 8 8.63 -13.54 -15.42
C VAL A 8 7.15 -13.88 -15.24
N ASP A 9 6.90 -15.15 -14.95
CA ASP A 9 5.57 -15.70 -14.80
C ASP A 9 4.80 -14.91 -13.72
N LYS A 10 3.67 -14.29 -14.09
CA LYS A 10 2.73 -13.62 -13.17
C LYS A 10 2.40 -14.48 -11.94
N LYS A 11 2.36 -15.81 -12.13
CA LYS A 11 2.18 -16.80 -11.07
C LYS A 11 3.37 -16.85 -10.11
N LEU A 12 4.59 -16.65 -10.61
CA LEU A 12 5.80 -16.72 -9.78
C LEU A 12 5.92 -15.46 -8.90
N TYR A 13 5.58 -14.29 -9.43
CA TYR A 13 5.59 -13.03 -8.67
C TYR A 13 4.52 -13.03 -7.58
N GLY A 14 3.28 -13.42 -7.92
CA GLY A 14 2.20 -13.57 -6.95
C GLY A 14 2.48 -14.67 -5.92
N ALA A 15 3.09 -15.79 -6.34
CA ALA A 15 3.46 -16.87 -5.43
C ALA A 15 4.62 -16.50 -4.50
N VAL A 16 5.57 -15.70 -4.96
CA VAL A 16 6.68 -15.19 -4.11
C VAL A 16 6.14 -14.19 -3.09
N GLU A 17 5.24 -13.28 -3.49
CA GLU A 17 4.57 -12.38 -2.54
C GLU A 17 3.66 -13.14 -1.57
N GLU A 18 2.91 -14.13 -2.04
CA GLU A 18 2.02 -14.93 -1.20
C GLU A 18 2.81 -15.81 -0.21
N ILE A 19 3.90 -16.43 -0.65
CA ILE A 19 4.82 -17.20 0.22
C ILE A 19 5.52 -16.25 1.20
N PHE A 20 5.92 -15.08 0.73
CA PHE A 20 6.55 -14.05 1.53
C PHE A 20 5.59 -13.51 2.60
N LEU A 21 4.37 -13.15 2.24
CA LEU A 21 3.31 -12.75 3.16
C LEU A 21 2.96 -13.89 4.15
N LYS A 22 2.85 -15.14 3.67
CA LYS A 22 2.46 -16.29 4.48
C LYS A 22 3.49 -16.69 5.53
N ASN A 23 4.78 -16.62 5.20
CA ASN A 23 5.87 -16.92 6.13
C ASN A 23 6.10 -15.81 7.17
N TYR A 24 5.59 -14.60 6.90
CA TYR A 24 5.82 -13.42 7.70
C TYR A 24 4.71 -13.09 8.71
N LEU A 25 3.58 -13.78 8.69
CA LEU A 25 2.44 -13.51 9.56
C LEU A 25 2.59 -13.96 11.01
N THR A 26 3.76 -14.48 11.40
CA THR A 26 3.97 -15.12 12.72
C THR A 26 4.66 -14.22 13.76
N ILE A 27 4.86 -12.92 13.49
CA ILE A 27 5.54 -12.02 14.42
C ILE A 27 4.57 -11.15 15.22
N ASN A 28 4.91 -10.96 16.48
CA ASN A 28 4.18 -10.40 17.60
C ASN A 28 3.54 -9.02 17.28
N LYS A 29 2.23 -8.91 17.42
CA LYS A 29 1.42 -7.70 17.16
C LYS A 29 1.83 -6.47 17.98
N ARG A 30 2.52 -6.63 19.11
CA ARG A 30 2.78 -5.55 20.06
C ARG A 30 3.97 -4.65 19.72
N GLU A 31 4.95 -5.14 18.96
CA GLU A 31 6.18 -4.38 18.65
C GLU A 31 6.10 -3.56 17.35
N ILE A 32 5.04 -3.74 16.58
CA ILE A 32 4.94 -3.28 15.19
C ILE A 32 4.01 -2.06 15.05
N GLN A 33 2.99 -1.94 15.90
CA GLN A 33 2.04 -0.81 15.86
C GLN A 33 2.71 0.56 16.04
N PRO A 34 3.64 0.76 17.00
CA PRO A 34 4.31 2.06 17.16
C PRO A 34 5.02 2.53 15.89
N MET A 35 5.62 1.60 15.15
CA MET A 35 6.37 1.92 13.94
C MET A 35 5.49 2.44 12.79
N ILE A 36 4.29 1.88 12.59
CA ILE A 36 3.32 2.40 11.60
C ILE A 36 2.81 3.78 12.02
N GLN A 37 2.51 3.98 13.29
CA GLN A 37 2.09 5.26 13.83
C GLN A 37 3.17 6.35 13.66
N ASP A 38 4.45 5.97 13.78
CA ASP A 38 5.57 6.91 13.69
C ASP A 38 5.82 7.38 12.25
N ILE A 39 5.44 6.60 11.24
CA ILE A 39 5.69 6.89 9.81
C ILE A 39 4.45 7.31 9.02
N LEU A 40 3.25 7.15 9.57
CA LEU A 40 2.00 7.62 8.98
C LEU A 40 1.54 8.88 9.68
N SER A 41 2.04 10.03 9.23
CA SER A 41 1.61 11.34 9.74
C SER A 41 0.20 11.71 9.26
N ASP A 42 -0.40 12.71 9.90
CA ASP A 42 -1.74 13.20 9.54
C ASP A 42 -1.77 13.75 8.11
N GLU A 43 -0.70 14.42 7.68
CA GLU A 43 -0.52 14.99 6.34
C GLU A 43 -0.38 13.92 5.25
N HIS A 44 -0.02 12.70 5.63
CA HIS A 44 0.08 11.55 4.73
C HIS A 44 -1.22 10.74 4.60
N ILE A 45 -2.31 11.17 5.26
CA ILE A 45 -3.63 10.55 5.17
C ILE A 45 -4.53 11.43 4.29
N LEU A 46 -4.93 10.90 3.16
CA LEU A 46 -5.73 11.58 2.15
C LEU A 46 -7.13 10.95 2.06
N ILE A 47 -8.15 11.80 1.94
CA ILE A 47 -9.53 11.34 1.70
C ILE A 47 -10.10 12.17 0.54
N THR A 48 -10.75 11.53 -0.41
CA THR A 48 -11.27 12.22 -1.61
C THR A 48 -12.59 11.62 -2.08
N ASP A 49 -13.50 12.49 -2.51
CA ASP A 49 -14.77 12.18 -3.17
C ASP A 49 -14.69 12.24 -4.71
N LYS A 50 -13.53 12.63 -5.25
CA LYS A 50 -13.30 12.73 -6.69
C LYS A 50 -13.09 11.36 -7.31
N GLU A 51 -13.35 11.28 -8.62
CA GLU A 51 -13.02 10.11 -9.44
C GLU A 51 -11.57 10.16 -9.89
N TYR A 52 -10.91 9.01 -9.85
CA TYR A 52 -9.53 8.85 -10.27
C TYR A 52 -9.38 7.67 -11.24
N THR A 53 -8.52 7.84 -12.23
CA THR A 53 -7.93 6.69 -12.91
C THR A 53 -6.96 6.01 -11.94
N TRP A 54 -6.68 4.72 -12.13
CA TRP A 54 -5.73 4.03 -11.25
C TRP A 54 -4.32 4.66 -11.30
N ARG A 55 -3.90 5.22 -12.45
CA ARG A 55 -2.63 5.94 -12.58
C ARG A 55 -2.61 7.21 -11.73
N ASP A 56 -3.68 7.96 -11.76
CA ASP A 56 -3.77 9.19 -10.99
C ASP A 56 -3.96 8.90 -9.50
N ALA A 57 -4.61 7.79 -9.14
CA ALA A 57 -4.73 7.34 -7.76
C ALA A 57 -3.36 6.96 -7.16
N ILE A 58 -2.49 6.28 -7.92
CA ILE A 58 -1.10 6.00 -7.50
C ILE A 58 -0.33 7.31 -7.29
N LYS A 59 -0.43 8.27 -8.20
CA LYS A 59 0.22 9.58 -8.03
C LYS A 59 -0.33 10.34 -6.82
N PHE A 60 -1.65 10.30 -6.62
CA PHE A 60 -2.32 10.97 -5.52
C PHE A 60 -1.85 10.46 -4.17
N VAL A 61 -1.82 9.13 -3.97
CA VAL A 61 -1.34 8.56 -2.70
C VAL A 61 0.15 8.79 -2.48
N ALA A 62 0.96 8.88 -3.53
CA ALA A 62 2.40 9.14 -3.44
C ALA A 62 2.74 10.63 -3.24
N ALA A 63 1.80 11.55 -3.52
CA ALA A 63 2.06 13.00 -3.53
C ALA A 63 2.63 13.52 -2.21
N PRO A 64 2.09 13.20 -1.00
CA PRO A 64 2.65 13.70 0.25
C PRO A 64 4.10 13.24 0.47
N LEU A 65 4.41 11.99 0.11
CA LEU A 65 5.76 11.45 0.23
C LEU A 65 6.75 12.16 -0.72
N TYR A 66 6.28 12.58 -1.88
CA TYR A 66 7.07 13.37 -2.82
C TYR A 66 7.27 14.80 -2.33
N GLU A 67 6.23 15.45 -1.82
CA GLU A 67 6.28 16.81 -1.27
C GLU A 67 7.25 16.93 -0.09
N ASP A 68 7.32 15.90 0.75
CA ASP A 68 8.24 15.82 1.89
C ASP A 68 9.64 15.30 1.49
N GLY A 69 9.90 15.05 0.21
CA GLY A 69 11.19 14.56 -0.28
C GLY A 69 11.53 13.12 0.14
N ILE A 70 10.56 12.38 0.65
CA ILE A 70 10.69 10.97 1.05
C ILE A 70 10.90 10.08 -0.18
N VAL A 71 10.26 10.46 -1.31
CA VAL A 71 10.47 9.81 -2.61
C VAL A 71 10.75 10.85 -3.69
N THR A 72 11.34 10.42 -4.79
CA THR A 72 11.44 11.22 -6.01
C THR A 72 10.20 11.04 -6.89
N LYS A 73 10.00 11.93 -7.86
CA LYS A 73 8.92 11.79 -8.86
C LYS A 73 8.98 10.45 -9.59
N HIS A 74 10.17 9.93 -9.82
CA HIS A 74 10.38 8.66 -10.50
C HIS A 74 9.74 7.47 -9.76
N TYR A 75 9.58 7.56 -8.43
CA TYR A 75 8.99 6.49 -7.63
C TYR A 75 7.54 6.16 -8.06
N SER A 76 6.69 7.18 -8.25
CA SER A 76 5.31 6.99 -8.73
C SER A 76 5.26 6.49 -10.17
N GLU A 77 6.18 6.93 -11.02
CA GLU A 77 6.31 6.46 -12.41
C GLU A 77 6.70 4.97 -12.46
N ALA A 78 7.61 4.55 -11.58
CA ALA A 78 8.03 3.15 -11.46
C ALA A 78 6.87 2.24 -10.99
N MET A 79 6.08 2.67 -10.01
CA MET A 79 4.87 1.95 -9.57
C MET A 79 3.88 1.77 -10.72
N ILE A 80 3.58 2.84 -11.47
CA ILE A 80 2.67 2.81 -12.61
C ILE A 80 3.18 1.85 -13.69
N LYS A 81 4.45 1.95 -14.05
CA LYS A 81 5.10 1.07 -15.02
C LYS A 81 5.01 -0.41 -14.62
N SER A 82 5.20 -0.70 -13.34
CA SER A 82 5.08 -2.06 -12.81
C SER A 82 3.66 -2.60 -12.94
N VAL A 83 2.63 -1.80 -12.64
CA VAL A 83 1.22 -2.19 -12.83
C VAL A 83 0.90 -2.39 -14.32
N GLU A 84 1.41 -1.54 -15.22
CA GLU A 84 1.25 -1.71 -16.67
C GLU A 84 1.88 -3.02 -17.18
N GLN A 85 3.03 -3.38 -16.64
CA GLN A 85 3.78 -4.55 -17.07
C GLN A 85 3.22 -5.86 -16.49
N TYR A 86 2.84 -5.86 -15.22
CA TYR A 86 2.50 -7.08 -14.48
C TYR A 86 1.01 -7.19 -14.14
N GLY A 87 0.21 -6.17 -14.47
CA GLY A 87 -1.20 -6.06 -14.07
C GLY A 87 -1.35 -5.54 -12.63
N PRO A 88 -2.56 -5.56 -12.06
CA PRO A 88 -2.88 -4.95 -10.77
C PRO A 88 -2.40 -5.79 -9.57
N TYR A 89 -1.14 -6.24 -9.59
CA TYR A 89 -0.52 -7.08 -8.55
C TYR A 89 -0.49 -6.43 -7.16
N ILE A 90 -0.63 -5.11 -7.11
CA ILE A 90 -0.64 -4.34 -5.86
C ILE A 90 -1.94 -4.49 -5.06
N ILE A 91 -2.99 -5.07 -5.67
CA ILE A 91 -4.24 -5.40 -4.96
C ILE A 91 -3.96 -6.60 -4.06
N ILE A 92 -4.05 -6.39 -2.75
CA ILE A 92 -3.71 -7.40 -1.74
C ILE A 92 -4.92 -7.94 -0.97
N GLY A 93 -6.11 -7.41 -1.28
CA GLY A 93 -7.37 -7.86 -0.69
C GLY A 93 -8.56 -7.05 -1.22
N PRO A 94 -9.78 -7.40 -0.83
CA PRO A 94 -10.97 -6.64 -1.22
C PRO A 94 -10.84 -5.15 -0.86
N HIS A 95 -11.08 -4.28 -1.84
CA HIS A 95 -10.99 -2.82 -1.71
C HIS A 95 -9.63 -2.24 -1.32
N LEU A 96 -8.56 -3.06 -1.30
CA LEU A 96 -7.26 -2.70 -0.74
C LEU A 96 -6.13 -2.89 -1.74
N ALA A 97 -5.31 -1.85 -1.92
CA ALA A 97 -4.04 -1.93 -2.63
C ALA A 97 -2.87 -1.42 -1.78
N LEU A 98 -1.70 -1.97 -2.03
CA LEU A 98 -0.42 -1.54 -1.47
C LEU A 98 0.52 -1.14 -2.62
N ALA A 99 0.55 0.13 -2.92
CA ALA A 99 1.43 0.70 -3.94
C ALA A 99 2.87 0.78 -3.39
N HIS A 100 3.82 0.22 -4.11
CA HIS A 100 5.24 0.23 -3.75
C HIS A 100 6.10 0.04 -5.00
N ALA A 101 7.35 0.46 -4.92
CA ALA A 101 8.38 0.20 -5.91
C ALA A 101 9.69 -0.21 -5.20
N ARG A 102 10.72 -0.50 -5.97
CA ARG A 102 12.03 -0.86 -5.41
C ARG A 102 12.71 0.36 -4.79
N PRO A 103 13.59 0.19 -3.79
CA PRO A 103 14.34 1.31 -3.21
C PRO A 103 15.09 2.14 -4.25
N GLU A 104 15.72 1.49 -5.22
CA GLU A 104 16.48 2.15 -6.31
C GLU A 104 15.62 2.96 -7.28
N ASP A 105 14.30 2.79 -7.27
CA ASP A 105 13.36 3.53 -8.12
C ASP A 105 13.01 4.92 -7.56
N GLY A 106 13.71 5.39 -6.56
CA GLY A 106 13.61 6.75 -6.05
C GLY A 106 13.15 6.89 -4.61
N ALA A 107 13.35 5.87 -3.77
CA ALA A 107 13.15 5.95 -2.33
C ALA A 107 14.34 6.66 -1.66
N ASN A 108 14.07 7.77 -0.95
CA ASN A 108 15.07 8.49 -0.17
C ASN A 108 15.01 8.14 1.31
N GLN A 109 13.82 7.81 1.81
CA GLN A 109 13.55 7.51 3.21
C GLN A 109 12.47 6.45 3.35
N LEU A 110 12.37 5.87 4.55
CA LEU A 110 11.21 5.10 4.96
C LEU A 110 10.00 6.01 5.08
N GLY A 111 8.87 5.62 4.51
CA GLY A 111 7.65 6.40 4.56
C GLY A 111 6.39 5.59 4.24
N LEU A 112 5.27 6.12 4.70
CA LEU A 112 3.96 5.55 4.46
C LEU A 112 2.96 6.67 4.24
N SER A 113 2.11 6.51 3.23
CA SER A 113 0.90 7.33 3.06
C SER A 113 -0.32 6.45 2.81
N LEU A 114 -1.48 7.02 2.99
CA LEU A 114 -2.77 6.36 2.86
C LEU A 114 -3.73 7.28 2.10
N ALA A 115 -4.40 6.75 1.10
CA ALA A 115 -5.51 7.43 0.44
C ALA A 115 -6.80 6.60 0.52
N ILE A 116 -7.90 7.26 0.85
CA ILE A 116 -9.25 6.70 0.86
C ILE A 116 -10.05 7.39 -0.24
N PHE A 117 -10.62 6.58 -1.12
CA PHE A 117 -11.41 7.01 -2.26
C PHE A 117 -12.88 6.66 -2.00
N GLU A 118 -13.75 7.67 -1.85
CA GLU A 118 -15.19 7.43 -1.70
C GLU A 118 -15.78 6.75 -2.94
N LYS A 119 -15.24 7.08 -4.12
CA LYS A 119 -15.55 6.42 -5.38
C LYS A 119 -14.47 5.40 -5.70
N PRO A 120 -14.82 4.11 -5.83
CA PRO A 120 -13.83 3.07 -6.10
C PRO A 120 -13.00 3.35 -7.34
N VAL A 121 -11.70 3.07 -7.25
CA VAL A 121 -10.73 3.17 -8.35
C VAL A 121 -10.65 1.81 -9.04
N GLN A 122 -10.90 1.77 -10.34
CA GLN A 122 -10.81 0.55 -11.14
C GLN A 122 -9.38 0.35 -11.64
N PHE A 123 -8.75 -0.75 -11.24
CA PHE A 123 -7.37 -1.09 -11.64
C PHE A 123 -7.29 -2.04 -12.84
N GLY A 124 -8.29 -2.83 -13.09
CA GLY A 124 -8.39 -3.76 -14.20
C GLY A 124 -9.82 -3.92 -14.70
N GLU A 125 -10.10 -5.01 -15.38
CA GLU A 125 -11.42 -5.25 -16.00
C GLU A 125 -12.38 -6.02 -15.09
N GLU A 126 -11.87 -6.66 -14.04
CA GLU A 126 -12.65 -7.50 -13.15
C GLU A 126 -13.26 -6.68 -12.00
N GLU A 127 -14.41 -7.12 -11.50
CA GLU A 127 -15.15 -6.44 -10.44
C GLU A 127 -14.38 -6.42 -9.10
N ASN A 128 -13.58 -7.45 -8.85
CA ASN A 128 -12.70 -7.56 -7.68
C ASN A 128 -11.43 -6.70 -7.77
N GLU A 129 -11.22 -5.99 -8.87
CA GLU A 129 -10.09 -5.06 -9.09
C GLU A 129 -10.50 -3.59 -8.78
N GLN A 130 -11.60 -3.40 -8.06
CA GLN A 130 -12.01 -2.11 -7.50
C GLN A 130 -11.38 -1.89 -6.12
N VAL A 131 -10.76 -0.73 -5.96
CA VAL A 131 -10.01 -0.37 -4.75
C VAL A 131 -10.50 0.97 -4.20
N GLN A 132 -10.68 1.05 -2.87
CA GLN A 132 -11.04 2.28 -2.16
C GLN A 132 -9.97 2.72 -1.17
N VAL A 133 -9.12 1.80 -0.71
CA VAL A 133 -8.05 2.07 0.25
C VAL A 133 -6.71 1.75 -0.41
N ILE A 134 -5.85 2.74 -0.57
CA ILE A 134 -4.52 2.57 -1.14
C ILE A 134 -3.49 3.05 -0.13
N PHE A 135 -2.61 2.15 0.31
CA PHE A 135 -1.38 2.53 0.99
C PHE A 135 -0.26 2.70 -0.02
N CYS A 136 0.62 3.66 0.21
CA CYS A 136 1.88 3.79 -0.51
C CYS A 136 3.03 3.64 0.48
N LEU A 137 3.85 2.60 0.28
CA LEU A 137 4.99 2.27 1.11
C LEU A 137 6.28 2.58 0.37
N THR A 138 7.22 3.19 1.06
CA THR A 138 8.61 3.36 0.61
C THR A 138 9.59 2.97 1.69
N ALA A 139 10.72 2.39 1.30
CA ALA A 139 11.84 2.06 2.17
C ALA A 139 13.14 2.09 1.39
N VAL A 140 14.24 2.39 2.07
CA VAL A 140 15.58 2.51 1.46
C VAL A 140 16.33 1.19 1.37
N ASP A 141 15.84 0.17 2.04
CA ASP A 141 16.43 -1.18 2.04
C ASP A 141 15.34 -2.25 2.15
N SER A 142 15.67 -3.46 1.70
CA SER A 142 14.75 -4.59 1.66
C SER A 142 14.29 -5.07 3.05
N PHE A 143 15.12 -4.89 4.08
CA PHE A 143 14.77 -5.32 5.44
C PHE A 143 13.71 -4.41 6.05
N SER A 144 13.89 -3.08 5.95
CA SER A 144 12.90 -2.09 6.39
C SER A 144 11.59 -2.22 5.63
N HIS A 145 11.66 -2.35 4.29
CA HIS A 145 10.51 -2.57 3.44
C HIS A 145 9.68 -3.77 3.90
N LEU A 146 10.36 -4.87 4.14
CA LEU A 146 9.76 -6.11 4.57
C LEU A 146 9.07 -6.00 5.93
N ASN A 147 9.73 -5.40 6.90
CA ASN A 147 9.20 -5.25 8.25
C ASN A 147 7.95 -4.38 8.29
N ILE A 148 7.95 -3.26 7.56
CA ILE A 148 6.78 -2.37 7.48
C ILE A 148 5.62 -3.04 6.73
N MET A 149 5.89 -3.70 5.62
CA MET A 149 4.87 -4.43 4.86
C MET A 149 4.16 -5.46 5.75
N LYS A 150 4.93 -6.23 6.52
CA LYS A 150 4.41 -7.15 7.53
C LYS A 150 3.50 -6.48 8.55
N SER A 151 4.01 -5.40 9.11
CA SER A 151 3.34 -4.63 10.13
C SER A 151 2.00 -4.12 9.64
N LEU A 152 2.01 -3.56 8.42
CA LEU A 152 0.83 -3.03 7.77
C LEU A 152 -0.19 -4.13 7.51
N VAL A 153 0.22 -5.26 6.94
CA VAL A 153 -0.68 -6.40 6.68
C VAL A 153 -1.31 -6.92 7.96
N ASN A 154 -0.54 -7.04 9.04
CA ASN A 154 -1.07 -7.47 10.33
C ASN A 154 -2.08 -6.45 10.91
N LEU A 155 -1.79 -5.15 10.76
CA LEU A 155 -2.65 -4.08 11.23
C LEU A 155 -4.01 -4.08 10.52
N ILE A 156 -4.02 -4.24 9.20
CA ILE A 156 -5.22 -4.13 8.37
C ILE A 156 -6.07 -5.40 8.33
N ARG A 157 -5.49 -6.58 8.60
CA ARG A 157 -6.24 -7.85 8.65
C ARG A 157 -7.14 -8.00 9.86
N ALA A 158 -6.97 -7.16 10.87
CA ALA A 158 -7.74 -7.26 12.09
C ALA A 158 -9.10 -6.53 11.96
N ASN A 159 -10.19 -7.22 12.35
CA ASN A 159 -11.48 -6.59 12.68
C ASN A 159 -12.13 -5.73 11.58
N ASP A 160 -12.21 -6.21 10.36
CA ASP A 160 -12.90 -5.53 9.23
C ASP A 160 -12.44 -4.07 9.03
N LYS A 161 -11.18 -3.79 9.37
CA LYS A 161 -10.62 -2.44 9.31
C LYS A 161 -10.71 -1.82 7.92
N ILE A 162 -10.54 -2.60 6.86
CA ILE A 162 -10.63 -2.10 5.49
C ILE A 162 -12.04 -1.61 5.18
N GLU A 163 -13.07 -2.36 5.55
CA GLU A 163 -14.46 -1.93 5.38
C GLU A 163 -14.76 -0.65 6.17
N GLN A 164 -14.24 -0.54 7.39
CA GLN A 164 -14.37 0.67 8.20
C GLN A 164 -13.63 1.86 7.56
N LEU A 165 -12.41 1.66 7.03
CA LEU A 165 -11.65 2.69 6.33
C LEU A 165 -12.37 3.21 5.10
N CYS A 166 -13.06 2.36 4.32
CA CYS A 166 -13.87 2.78 3.17
C CYS A 166 -14.97 3.79 3.54
N THR A 167 -15.39 3.83 4.80
CA THR A 167 -16.42 4.75 5.29
C THR A 167 -15.88 5.95 6.07
N ALA A 168 -14.58 6.01 6.33
CA ALA A 168 -13.95 7.09 7.07
C ALA A 168 -14.05 8.42 6.30
N LYS A 169 -14.34 9.52 7.02
CA LYS A 169 -14.58 10.85 6.44
C LYS A 169 -13.53 11.89 6.85
N ASP A 170 -12.68 11.57 7.80
CA ASP A 170 -11.64 12.45 8.31
C ASP A 170 -10.43 11.66 8.83
N VAL A 171 -9.32 12.36 8.99
CA VAL A 171 -8.04 11.79 9.45
C VAL A 171 -8.16 11.16 10.83
N GLN A 172 -8.92 11.78 11.73
CA GLN A 172 -9.07 11.27 13.10
C GLN A 172 -9.81 9.92 13.13
N SER A 173 -10.85 9.77 12.32
CA SER A 173 -11.57 8.51 12.13
C SER A 173 -10.64 7.42 11.59
N VAL A 174 -9.81 7.74 10.61
CA VAL A 174 -8.80 6.82 10.04
C VAL A 174 -7.84 6.34 11.13
N LYS A 175 -7.28 7.27 11.92
CA LYS A 175 -6.34 6.93 13.01
C LYS A 175 -7.00 6.07 14.08
N THR A 176 -8.23 6.38 14.43
CA THR A 176 -9.02 5.58 15.38
C THR A 176 -9.21 4.15 14.88
N ILE A 177 -9.59 3.97 13.61
CA ILE A 177 -9.76 2.65 13.00
C ILE A 177 -8.44 1.88 12.98
N LEU A 178 -7.34 2.53 12.61
CA LEU A 178 -6.05 1.86 12.47
C LEU A 178 -5.46 1.48 13.83
N PHE A 179 -5.49 2.37 14.80
CA PHE A 179 -4.63 2.30 15.98
C PHE A 179 -5.37 2.05 17.31
N HIS A 180 -6.69 2.27 17.38
CA HIS A 180 -7.44 1.97 18.59
C HIS A 180 -8.19 0.64 18.42
N SER A 181 -7.87 -0.34 19.24
CA SER A 181 -8.66 -1.57 19.37
C SER A 181 -9.88 -1.29 20.23
N LYS A 182 -11.02 -1.92 19.92
CA LYS A 182 -12.26 -1.84 20.72
C LYS A 182 -12.17 -2.52 22.10
N GLU A 183 -10.97 -2.87 22.57
CA GLU A 183 -10.78 -3.58 23.85
C GLU A 183 -10.57 -2.65 25.06
N ASP A 184 -10.65 -1.33 24.88
CA ASP A 184 -10.51 -0.35 25.97
C ASP A 184 -11.85 0.30 26.37
N SER A 185 -12.97 -0.47 26.33
CA SER A 185 -14.28 0.00 26.80
C SER A 185 -14.91 -0.99 27.75
#